data_dedec323390a1f5679432a7efbcb1b57
#
_entry.id   dedec323390a1f5679432a7efbcb1b57
#
_cell.length_a   1.000
_cell.length_b   1.000
_cell.length_c   1.000
_cell.angle_alpha   90.00
_cell.angle_beta   90.00
_cell.angle_gamma   90.00
#
_symmetry.space_group_name_H-M   'P 1'
#
loop_
_entity.id
_entity.type
_entity.pdbx_description
1 polymer ?
#
loop_
_entity_poly.entity_id
_entity_poly.type
_entity_poly.pdbx_seq_one_letter_code
_entity_poly.pdbx_strand_id
1 'polypeptide(L)'
;MMFLQYFVWGSWIVSLGGYTSTTLKFNGDQIGWLYSTTAIAAMISPLFVGYVADRLFSTERILAALHVLGGVLLCLAGTLKDFGPLMSVLVIYAMCYMPTLALTNSISFQNIGDPEKEFPRIRVWGTVGWIAAGLTVGIFLGGTFSTFFFMAGGASILLGLFCLALPHTPPKGGQAGGDVLGLGAVSLLKETPFAVFVICSFLICVPLAAYYGFANMFLVEIEVPAPTAVMVIGQISEVFFMAAMPFFIVRLGVKKMLLVGMFAWVLRYLCFSSLSFPLVLLGLILHGVCYDFFFVASQIYVDKKAPRDQRASAQSLIAFVTLGVGMFLGAIVSGKIVEMHPAMTVVATLEEKEVPAPLPAWAATDAHESPLRFLDLASVIRPMLFGKEEAATAPPDFALLNDENKDGKLSVSEIPATWTEGKITYSRDKLTEAFTKVDANGDKIIERAEWRKVQSHDWSKIWLYPAAMALGTCLLFAFGFHDKAVAEVKS
;
A
#
# COMPACT_ATOMS: atom_id res chain seq x y z
N MET A 1 -21.27 1.44 -9.41
CA MET A 1 -19.99 1.38 -10.13
C MET A 1 -18.83 1.85 -9.26
N MET A 2 -18.69 3.13 -8.90
CA MET A 2 -17.53 3.68 -8.17
C MET A 2 -17.22 2.97 -6.84
N PHE A 3 -18.24 2.58 -6.07
CA PHE A 3 -18.05 1.79 -4.85
C PHE A 3 -17.31 0.48 -5.14
N LEU A 4 -17.81 -0.34 -6.05
CA LEU A 4 -17.18 -1.61 -6.39
C LEU A 4 -15.81 -1.44 -7.04
N GLN A 5 -15.61 -0.40 -7.87
CA GLN A 5 -14.32 -0.10 -8.48
C GLN A 5 -13.21 -0.02 -7.44
N TYR A 6 -13.40 0.78 -6.40
CA TYR A 6 -12.39 0.96 -5.36
C TYR A 6 -12.44 -0.11 -4.26
N PHE A 7 -13.57 -0.77 -4.07
CA PHE A 7 -13.68 -1.95 -3.22
C PHE A 7 -12.79 -3.08 -3.72
N VAL A 8 -12.80 -3.36 -5.03
CA VAL A 8 -11.92 -4.37 -5.65
C VAL A 8 -10.46 -4.07 -5.36
N TRP A 9 -10.02 -2.83 -5.58
CA TRP A 9 -8.61 -2.46 -5.39
C TRP A 9 -8.21 -2.49 -3.92
N GLY A 10 -9.01 -1.86 -3.05
CA GLY A 10 -8.77 -1.84 -1.61
C GLY A 10 -8.77 -3.23 -0.95
N SER A 11 -9.48 -4.20 -1.54
CA SER A 11 -9.57 -5.55 -0.99
C SER A 11 -8.25 -6.32 -0.98
N TRP A 12 -7.36 -6.11 -1.96
CA TRP A 12 -6.15 -6.92 -2.08
C TRP A 12 -4.85 -6.13 -1.90
N ILE A 13 -4.79 -4.89 -2.43
CA ILE A 13 -3.52 -4.14 -2.49
C ILE A 13 -2.96 -3.82 -1.10
N VAL A 14 -3.83 -3.50 -0.14
CA VAL A 14 -3.40 -3.12 1.21
C VAL A 14 -2.82 -4.32 1.97
N SER A 15 -3.44 -5.49 1.84
CA SER A 15 -3.03 -6.72 2.55
C SER A 15 -1.96 -7.53 1.83
N LEU A 16 -1.63 -7.18 0.59
CA LEU A 16 -0.67 -7.94 -0.23
C LEU A 16 0.68 -8.12 0.47
N GLY A 17 1.25 -7.04 1.02
CA GLY A 17 2.55 -7.08 1.70
C GLY A 17 2.57 -8.00 2.91
N GLY A 18 1.59 -7.88 3.80
CA GLY A 18 1.44 -8.75 4.96
C GLY A 18 1.24 -10.22 4.57
N TYR A 19 0.39 -10.51 3.58
CA TYR A 19 0.16 -11.86 3.09
C TYR A 19 1.42 -12.48 2.46
N THR A 20 2.09 -11.74 1.58
CA THR A 20 3.25 -12.27 0.85
C THR A 20 4.47 -12.46 1.74
N SER A 21 4.66 -11.61 2.75
CA SER A 21 5.74 -11.78 3.73
C SER A 21 5.45 -12.90 4.72
N THR A 22 4.27 -12.93 5.33
CA THR A 22 3.97 -13.89 6.41
C THR A 22 3.59 -15.27 5.90
N THR A 23 2.78 -15.37 4.83
CA THR A 23 2.23 -16.63 4.33
C THR A 23 3.07 -17.23 3.20
N LEU A 24 3.50 -16.40 2.23
CA LEU A 24 4.28 -16.88 1.08
C LEU A 24 5.78 -16.79 1.30
N LYS A 25 6.24 -16.12 2.36
CA LYS A 25 7.66 -15.95 2.72
C LYS A 25 8.48 -15.25 1.64
N PHE A 26 7.86 -14.31 0.94
CA PHE A 26 8.56 -13.49 -0.05
C PHE A 26 9.44 -12.46 0.65
N ASN A 27 10.62 -12.25 0.10
CA ASN A 27 11.56 -11.25 0.58
C ASN A 27 11.17 -9.82 0.14
N GLY A 28 11.87 -8.82 0.65
CA GLY A 28 11.59 -7.41 0.38
C GLY A 28 11.62 -7.07 -1.11
N ASP A 29 12.58 -7.63 -1.86
CA ASP A 29 12.69 -7.43 -3.30
C ASP A 29 11.47 -7.96 -4.05
N GLN A 30 11.04 -9.19 -3.75
CA GLN A 30 9.88 -9.82 -4.37
C GLN A 30 8.60 -9.02 -4.10
N ILE A 31 8.43 -8.54 -2.86
CA ILE A 31 7.29 -7.69 -2.48
C ILE A 31 7.33 -6.37 -3.25
N GLY A 32 8.48 -5.72 -3.34
CA GLY A 32 8.66 -4.50 -4.12
C GLY A 32 8.27 -4.69 -5.59
N TRP A 33 8.68 -5.79 -6.21
CA TRP A 33 8.29 -6.13 -7.57
C TRP A 33 6.77 -6.35 -7.73
N LEU A 34 6.10 -7.01 -6.77
CA LEU A 34 4.64 -7.19 -6.82
C LEU A 34 3.90 -5.85 -6.79
N TYR A 35 4.32 -4.91 -5.94
CA TYR A 35 3.72 -3.58 -5.91
C TYR A 35 4.03 -2.73 -7.15
N SER A 36 5.14 -2.99 -7.83
CA SER A 36 5.47 -2.31 -9.09
C SER A 36 4.53 -2.65 -10.25
N THR A 37 3.77 -3.76 -10.17
CA THR A 37 2.85 -4.21 -11.22
C THR A 37 1.81 -3.17 -11.59
N THR A 38 1.25 -2.48 -10.59
CA THR A 38 0.25 -1.42 -10.79
C THR A 38 0.84 -0.20 -11.48
N ALA A 39 2.09 0.15 -11.14
CA ALA A 39 2.80 1.27 -11.75
C ALA A 39 3.18 0.96 -13.22
N ILE A 40 3.67 -0.25 -13.50
CA ILE A 40 3.92 -0.73 -14.87
C ILE A 40 2.66 -0.61 -15.71
N ALA A 41 1.54 -1.11 -15.18
CA ALA A 41 0.27 -1.06 -15.87
C ALA A 41 -0.24 0.38 -16.07
N ALA A 42 -0.07 1.26 -15.08
CA ALA A 42 -0.45 2.66 -15.18
C ALA A 42 0.33 3.42 -16.28
N MET A 43 1.58 3.04 -16.55
CA MET A 43 2.36 3.62 -17.65
C MET A 43 1.94 3.09 -19.02
N ILE A 44 1.60 1.82 -19.12
CA ILE A 44 1.45 1.12 -20.40
C ILE A 44 -0.01 1.04 -20.85
N SER A 45 -0.93 0.67 -19.94
CA SER A 45 -2.30 0.33 -20.31
C SER A 45 -3.12 1.49 -20.90
N PRO A 46 -2.96 2.77 -20.50
CA PRO A 46 -3.71 3.86 -21.11
C PRO A 46 -3.42 4.07 -22.59
N LEU A 47 -2.22 3.68 -23.05
CA LEU A 47 -1.83 3.79 -24.47
C LEU A 47 -2.70 2.90 -25.37
N PHE A 48 -3.07 1.72 -24.89
CA PHE A 48 -3.85 0.76 -25.66
C PHE A 48 -5.35 0.91 -25.43
N VAL A 49 -5.76 1.03 -24.16
CA VAL A 49 -7.17 1.01 -23.81
C VAL A 49 -7.87 2.30 -24.21
N GLY A 50 -7.18 3.45 -24.16
CA GLY A 50 -7.70 4.70 -24.72
C GLY A 50 -8.06 4.56 -26.20
N TYR A 51 -7.14 3.99 -27.00
CA TYR A 51 -7.40 3.74 -28.42
C TYR A 51 -8.61 2.82 -28.66
N VAL A 52 -8.72 1.74 -27.88
CA VAL A 52 -9.82 0.76 -28.00
C VAL A 52 -11.15 1.40 -27.59
N ALA A 53 -11.18 2.16 -26.50
CA ALA A 53 -12.38 2.80 -25.98
C ALA A 53 -12.90 3.94 -26.90
N ASP A 54 -11.98 4.66 -27.54
CA ASP A 54 -12.35 5.80 -28.38
C ASP A 54 -12.82 5.37 -29.78
N ARG A 55 -12.50 4.16 -30.24
CA ARG A 55 -12.72 3.75 -31.63
C ARG A 55 -13.51 2.46 -31.85
N LEU A 56 -13.35 1.46 -30.96
CA LEU A 56 -13.78 0.11 -31.28
C LEU A 56 -15.02 -0.35 -30.52
N PHE A 57 -15.09 -0.06 -29.23
CA PHE A 57 -16.16 -0.59 -28.38
C PHE A 57 -16.72 0.47 -27.44
N SER A 58 -17.97 0.32 -27.04
CA SER A 58 -18.60 1.17 -26.04
C SER A 58 -17.96 0.98 -24.65
N THR A 59 -17.88 2.08 -23.89
CA THR A 59 -17.12 2.13 -22.61
C THR A 59 -17.62 1.11 -21.60
N GLU A 60 -18.94 0.92 -21.47
CA GLU A 60 -19.53 -0.05 -20.55
C GLU A 60 -19.15 -1.50 -20.89
N ARG A 61 -19.00 -1.84 -22.18
CA ARG A 61 -18.60 -3.19 -22.59
C ARG A 61 -17.13 -3.47 -22.33
N ILE A 62 -16.27 -2.47 -22.54
CA ILE A 62 -14.85 -2.57 -22.21
C ILE A 62 -14.69 -2.75 -20.71
N LEU A 63 -15.37 -1.93 -19.91
CA LEU A 63 -15.38 -2.06 -18.46
C LEU A 63 -15.82 -3.47 -18.02
N ALA A 64 -16.90 -3.97 -18.61
CA ALA A 64 -17.41 -5.31 -18.32
C ALA A 64 -16.36 -6.38 -18.61
N ALA A 65 -15.75 -6.36 -19.79
CA ALA A 65 -14.74 -7.36 -20.19
C ALA A 65 -13.50 -7.30 -19.31
N LEU A 66 -12.98 -6.10 -19.03
CA LEU A 66 -11.78 -5.92 -18.22
C LEU A 66 -12.01 -6.32 -16.76
N HIS A 67 -13.17 -6.04 -16.18
CA HIS A 67 -13.49 -6.44 -14.81
C HIS A 67 -13.78 -7.93 -14.67
N VAL A 68 -14.45 -8.55 -15.63
CA VAL A 68 -14.66 -10.02 -15.61
C VAL A 68 -13.31 -10.73 -15.74
N LEU A 69 -12.50 -10.36 -16.74
CA LEU A 69 -11.17 -10.95 -16.92
C LEU A 69 -10.28 -10.71 -15.68
N GLY A 70 -10.23 -9.46 -15.21
CA GLY A 70 -9.48 -9.09 -14.00
C GLY A 70 -9.95 -9.86 -12.76
N GLY A 71 -11.25 -10.08 -12.61
CA GLY A 71 -11.80 -10.86 -11.50
C GLY A 71 -11.37 -12.33 -11.54
N VAL A 72 -11.37 -12.94 -12.72
CA VAL A 72 -10.85 -14.32 -12.91
C VAL A 72 -9.36 -14.39 -12.57
N LEU A 73 -8.57 -13.40 -13.02
CA LEU A 73 -7.13 -13.32 -12.72
C LEU A 73 -6.87 -13.15 -11.23
N LEU A 74 -7.67 -12.36 -10.49
CA LEU A 74 -7.55 -12.25 -9.03
C LEU A 74 -7.88 -13.56 -8.33
N CYS A 75 -8.95 -14.26 -8.74
CA CYS A 75 -9.24 -15.59 -8.21
C CYS A 75 -8.07 -16.57 -8.47
N LEU A 76 -7.47 -16.52 -9.65
CA LEU A 76 -6.29 -17.31 -9.96
C LEU A 76 -5.10 -16.92 -9.08
N ALA A 77 -4.84 -15.62 -8.88
CA ALA A 77 -3.78 -15.13 -7.98
C ALA A 77 -3.92 -15.70 -6.57
N GLY A 78 -5.14 -15.82 -6.05
CA GLY A 78 -5.42 -16.41 -4.73
C GLY A 78 -5.03 -17.89 -4.59
N THR A 79 -4.81 -18.61 -5.68
CA THR A 79 -4.37 -20.01 -5.69
C THR A 79 -2.86 -20.19 -5.84
N LEU A 80 -2.16 -19.13 -6.25
CA LEU A 80 -0.72 -19.17 -6.53
C LEU A 80 0.10 -18.92 -5.28
N LYS A 81 1.19 -19.69 -5.13
CA LYS A 81 2.10 -19.58 -3.99
C LYS A 81 3.51 -19.14 -4.41
N ASP A 82 3.87 -19.35 -5.66
CA ASP A 82 5.21 -19.03 -6.18
C ASP A 82 5.25 -17.61 -6.74
N PHE A 83 6.37 -16.93 -6.56
CA PHE A 83 6.58 -15.54 -6.96
C PHE A 83 6.37 -15.32 -8.47
N GLY A 84 7.01 -16.11 -9.33
CA GLY A 84 6.97 -15.90 -10.79
C GLY A 84 5.56 -15.97 -11.38
N PRO A 85 4.79 -17.03 -11.14
CA PRO A 85 3.40 -17.13 -11.56
C PRO A 85 2.51 -16.03 -10.98
N LEU A 86 2.64 -15.73 -9.68
CA LEU A 86 1.86 -14.67 -9.03
C LEU A 86 2.16 -13.29 -9.63
N MET A 87 3.44 -12.97 -9.83
CA MET A 87 3.88 -11.72 -10.47
C MET A 87 3.28 -11.59 -11.88
N SER A 88 3.35 -12.65 -12.68
CA SER A 88 2.83 -12.66 -14.05
C SER A 88 1.32 -12.41 -14.10
N VAL A 89 0.57 -13.09 -13.23
CA VAL A 89 -0.88 -12.91 -13.14
C VAL A 89 -1.25 -11.51 -12.67
N LEU A 90 -0.53 -10.95 -11.68
CA LEU A 90 -0.79 -9.61 -11.18
C LEU A 90 -0.43 -8.51 -12.20
N VAL A 91 0.60 -8.70 -13.04
CA VAL A 91 0.88 -7.78 -14.16
C VAL A 91 -0.28 -7.77 -15.15
N ILE A 92 -0.76 -8.93 -15.57
CA ILE A 92 -1.88 -9.04 -16.52
C ILE A 92 -3.16 -8.47 -15.91
N TYR A 93 -3.42 -8.76 -14.63
CA TYR A 93 -4.53 -8.17 -13.90
C TYR A 93 -4.44 -6.65 -13.85
N ALA A 94 -3.28 -6.11 -13.50
CA ALA A 94 -3.08 -4.66 -13.43
C ALA A 94 -3.27 -3.99 -14.81
N MET A 95 -2.83 -4.63 -15.90
CA MET A 95 -3.09 -4.16 -17.26
C MET A 95 -4.59 -4.11 -17.61
N CYS A 96 -5.40 -4.99 -17.03
CA CYS A 96 -6.86 -4.92 -17.13
C CYS A 96 -7.45 -3.83 -16.22
N TYR A 97 -6.95 -3.71 -14.99
CA TYR A 97 -7.57 -2.88 -13.96
C TYR A 97 -7.23 -1.38 -14.10
N MET A 98 -5.95 -1.01 -14.31
CA MET A 98 -5.52 0.39 -14.28
C MET A 98 -6.30 1.29 -15.27
N PRO A 99 -6.56 0.88 -16.53
CA PRO A 99 -7.33 1.72 -17.44
C PRO A 99 -8.79 1.91 -17.01
N THR A 100 -9.36 0.98 -16.23
CA THR A 100 -10.76 1.10 -15.78
C THR A 100 -10.97 2.31 -14.86
N LEU A 101 -9.92 2.80 -14.18
CA LEU A 101 -9.98 4.01 -13.36
C LEU A 101 -10.33 5.25 -14.21
N ALA A 102 -9.73 5.39 -15.37
CA ALA A 102 -10.05 6.49 -16.30
C ALA A 102 -11.41 6.27 -16.97
N LEU A 103 -11.71 5.03 -17.37
CA LEU A 103 -12.98 4.70 -18.05
C LEU A 103 -14.20 4.91 -17.14
N THR A 104 -14.11 4.58 -15.85
CA THR A 104 -15.19 4.83 -14.88
C THR A 104 -15.44 6.31 -14.64
N ASN A 105 -14.41 7.15 -14.68
CA ASN A 105 -14.56 8.59 -14.66
C ASN A 105 -15.20 9.08 -15.96
N SER A 106 -14.72 8.60 -17.11
CA SER A 106 -15.22 8.98 -18.43
C SER A 106 -16.71 8.66 -18.60
N ILE A 107 -17.15 7.44 -18.27
CA ILE A 107 -18.57 7.07 -18.36
C ILE A 107 -19.43 7.89 -17.41
N SER A 108 -18.92 8.23 -16.22
CA SER A 108 -19.62 9.11 -15.28
C SER A 108 -19.82 10.50 -15.90
N PHE A 109 -18.76 11.15 -16.39
CA PHE A 109 -18.85 12.49 -17.00
C PHE A 109 -19.77 12.55 -18.22
N GLN A 110 -19.87 11.47 -18.98
CA GLN A 110 -20.70 11.42 -20.18
C GLN A 110 -22.20 11.24 -19.88
N ASN A 111 -22.55 10.81 -18.68
CA ASN A 111 -23.93 10.46 -18.30
C ASN A 111 -24.49 11.31 -17.14
N ILE A 112 -23.83 12.43 -16.79
CA ILE A 112 -24.29 13.40 -15.79
C ILE A 112 -24.52 14.77 -16.44
N GLY A 113 -25.45 15.54 -15.88
CA GLY A 113 -25.83 16.85 -16.44
C GLY A 113 -24.89 17.98 -15.95
N ASP A 114 -24.51 17.99 -14.68
CA ASP A 114 -23.66 19.00 -14.05
C ASP A 114 -22.42 18.32 -13.41
N PRO A 115 -21.31 18.20 -14.16
CA PRO A 115 -20.11 17.55 -13.65
C PRO A 115 -19.56 18.14 -12.36
N GLU A 116 -19.67 19.45 -12.16
CA GLU A 116 -19.12 20.11 -10.97
C GLU A 116 -19.88 19.72 -9.69
N LYS A 117 -21.19 19.51 -9.79
CA LYS A 117 -22.04 19.17 -8.64
C LYS A 117 -22.24 17.66 -8.46
N GLU A 118 -22.37 16.91 -9.56
CA GLU A 118 -22.77 15.51 -9.51
C GLU A 118 -21.58 14.56 -9.40
N PHE A 119 -20.47 14.84 -10.10
CA PHE A 119 -19.31 13.96 -10.08
C PHE A 119 -18.70 13.75 -8.69
N PRO A 120 -18.53 14.78 -7.83
CA PRO A 120 -18.04 14.57 -6.46
C PRO A 120 -18.93 13.61 -5.65
N ARG A 121 -20.26 13.67 -5.84
CA ARG A 121 -21.21 12.76 -5.15
C ARG A 121 -21.07 11.31 -5.64
N ILE A 122 -20.71 11.10 -6.89
CA ILE A 122 -20.42 9.77 -7.44
C ILE A 122 -19.05 9.29 -6.96
N ARG A 123 -18.04 10.16 -6.99
CA ARG A 123 -16.64 9.82 -6.68
C ARG A 123 -16.43 9.46 -5.22
N VAL A 124 -17.15 10.06 -4.28
CA VAL A 124 -17.05 9.75 -2.84
C VAL A 124 -17.35 8.28 -2.54
N TRP A 125 -18.22 7.64 -3.32
CA TRP A 125 -18.50 6.20 -3.17
C TRP A 125 -17.27 5.33 -3.43
N GLY A 126 -16.28 5.82 -4.16
CA GLY A 126 -15.00 5.13 -4.30
C GLY A 126 -14.26 5.05 -2.96
N THR A 127 -14.14 6.15 -2.22
CA THR A 127 -13.52 6.15 -0.88
C THR A 127 -14.30 5.27 0.09
N VAL A 128 -15.63 5.33 0.06
CA VAL A 128 -16.50 4.44 0.87
C VAL A 128 -16.24 2.97 0.51
N GLY A 129 -16.11 2.64 -0.78
CA GLY A 129 -15.77 1.28 -1.23
C GLY A 129 -14.41 0.81 -0.72
N TRP A 130 -13.39 1.66 -0.77
CA TRP A 130 -12.05 1.35 -0.25
C TRP A 130 -12.08 1.11 1.27
N ILE A 131 -12.74 1.97 2.02
CA ILE A 131 -12.91 1.83 3.47
C ILE A 131 -13.63 0.52 3.80
N ALA A 132 -14.75 0.24 3.11
CA ALA A 132 -15.51 -0.99 3.30
C ALA A 132 -14.65 -2.24 3.02
N ALA A 133 -13.83 -2.22 1.96
CA ALA A 133 -12.90 -3.29 1.64
C ALA A 133 -11.88 -3.52 2.76
N GLY A 134 -11.22 -2.46 3.22
CA GLY A 134 -10.22 -2.53 4.30
C GLY A 134 -10.80 -3.07 5.60
N LEU A 135 -12.00 -2.62 5.99
CA LEU A 135 -12.69 -3.13 7.17
C LEU A 135 -13.10 -4.60 7.00
N THR A 136 -13.64 -4.97 5.82
CA THR A 136 -14.04 -6.36 5.56
C THR A 136 -12.83 -7.30 5.61
N VAL A 137 -11.74 -6.95 4.95
CA VAL A 137 -10.52 -7.77 4.96
C VAL A 137 -9.91 -7.82 6.35
N GLY A 138 -9.75 -6.66 7.01
CA GLY A 138 -9.07 -6.59 8.30
C GLY A 138 -9.84 -7.27 9.43
N ILE A 139 -11.18 -7.12 9.46
CA ILE A 139 -12.01 -7.64 10.56
C ILE A 139 -12.44 -9.08 10.30
N PHE A 140 -12.92 -9.40 9.09
CA PHE A 140 -13.58 -10.68 8.83
C PHE A 140 -12.69 -11.71 8.16
N LEU A 141 -11.80 -11.30 7.23
CA LEU A 141 -11.00 -12.25 6.45
C LEU A 141 -9.59 -12.47 7.01
N GLY A 142 -9.10 -11.54 7.83
CA GLY A 142 -7.71 -11.53 8.30
C GLY A 142 -6.72 -11.35 7.12
N GLY A 143 -6.10 -10.19 7.02
CA GLY A 143 -5.31 -9.75 5.87
C GLY A 143 -4.09 -10.60 5.50
N THR A 144 -3.79 -11.69 6.21
CA THR A 144 -2.67 -12.61 5.95
C THR A 144 -3.06 -13.87 5.17
N PHE A 145 -4.31 -14.00 4.74
CA PHE A 145 -4.80 -15.15 3.96
C PHE A 145 -5.14 -14.76 2.53
N SER A 146 -5.06 -15.69 1.60
CA SER A 146 -5.39 -15.46 0.18
C SER A 146 -6.87 -15.18 -0.09
N THR A 147 -7.75 -15.33 0.92
CA THR A 147 -9.20 -15.11 0.83
C THR A 147 -9.59 -13.74 0.29
N PHE A 148 -8.79 -12.71 0.56
CA PHE A 148 -9.04 -11.37 0.02
C PHE A 148 -8.92 -11.32 -1.52
N PHE A 149 -8.12 -12.17 -2.16
CA PHE A 149 -8.07 -12.26 -3.61
C PHE A 149 -9.37 -12.79 -4.20
N PHE A 150 -9.98 -13.79 -3.57
CA PHE A 150 -11.27 -14.34 -4.01
C PHE A 150 -12.40 -13.33 -3.80
N MET A 151 -12.39 -12.59 -2.69
CA MET A 151 -13.34 -11.50 -2.46
C MET A 151 -13.19 -10.40 -3.51
N ALA A 152 -11.96 -9.95 -3.77
CA ALA A 152 -11.67 -8.94 -4.79
C ALA A 152 -12.07 -9.43 -6.20
N GLY A 153 -11.77 -10.70 -6.51
CA GLY A 153 -12.14 -11.34 -7.77
C GLY A 153 -13.65 -11.41 -7.96
N GLY A 154 -14.37 -11.89 -6.94
CA GLY A 154 -15.84 -11.93 -6.96
C GLY A 154 -16.48 -10.54 -7.12
N ALA A 155 -15.98 -9.55 -6.38
CA ALA A 155 -16.42 -8.17 -6.50
C ALA A 155 -16.13 -7.57 -7.90
N SER A 156 -14.98 -7.93 -8.50
CA SER A 156 -14.63 -7.49 -9.85
C SER A 156 -15.54 -8.12 -10.92
N ILE A 157 -15.83 -9.41 -10.81
CA ILE A 157 -16.80 -10.09 -11.73
C ILE A 157 -18.18 -9.46 -11.56
N LEU A 158 -18.63 -9.23 -10.33
CA LEU A 158 -19.91 -8.56 -10.07
C LEU A 158 -19.95 -7.17 -10.70
N LEU A 159 -18.86 -6.38 -10.58
CA LEU A 159 -18.75 -5.09 -11.22
C LEU A 159 -18.79 -5.20 -12.74
N GLY A 160 -18.11 -6.18 -13.31
CA GLY A 160 -18.13 -6.44 -14.76
C GLY A 160 -19.55 -6.72 -15.28
N LEU A 161 -20.28 -7.57 -14.56
CA LEU A 161 -21.71 -7.85 -14.90
C LEU A 161 -22.58 -6.58 -14.71
N PHE A 162 -22.37 -5.82 -13.65
CA PHE A 162 -23.07 -4.57 -13.42
C PHE A 162 -22.79 -3.52 -14.52
N CYS A 163 -21.57 -3.51 -15.07
CA CYS A 163 -21.22 -2.58 -16.16
C CYS A 163 -22.10 -2.79 -17.41
N LEU A 164 -22.60 -3.99 -17.66
CA LEU A 164 -23.51 -4.25 -18.77
C LEU A 164 -24.89 -3.57 -18.61
N ALA A 165 -25.25 -3.20 -17.39
CA ALA A 165 -26.48 -2.47 -17.06
C ALA A 165 -26.29 -0.93 -17.05
N LEU A 166 -25.07 -0.43 -17.27
CA LEU A 166 -24.79 1.01 -17.34
C LEU A 166 -25.34 1.62 -18.63
N PRO A 167 -25.56 2.93 -18.67
CA PRO A 167 -26.00 3.63 -19.88
C PRO A 167 -25.06 3.37 -21.05
N HIS A 168 -25.64 3.11 -22.23
CA HIS A 168 -24.86 2.91 -23.44
C HIS A 168 -24.04 4.15 -23.78
N THR A 169 -22.74 4.00 -23.79
CA THR A 169 -21.75 5.08 -23.97
C THR A 169 -20.84 4.71 -25.14
N PRO A 170 -21.30 5.00 -26.40
CA PRO A 170 -20.56 4.63 -27.61
C PRO A 170 -19.26 5.43 -27.75
N PRO A 171 -18.28 4.92 -28.51
CA PRO A 171 -17.05 5.63 -28.81
C PRO A 171 -17.36 6.94 -29.54
N LYS A 172 -16.66 8.01 -29.16
CA LYS A 172 -16.90 9.36 -29.71
C LYS A 172 -16.33 9.59 -31.10
N GLY A 173 -15.63 8.61 -31.70
CA GLY A 173 -15.05 8.72 -33.05
C GLY A 173 -14.04 9.87 -33.20
N GLY A 174 -13.55 10.42 -32.11
CA GLY A 174 -12.70 11.57 -32.06
C GLY A 174 -11.24 11.27 -32.39
N GLN A 175 -10.45 12.32 -32.57
CA GLN A 175 -9.01 12.22 -32.82
C GLN A 175 -8.35 11.30 -31.79
N ALA A 176 -7.61 10.33 -32.32
CA ALA A 176 -6.93 9.31 -31.52
C ALA A 176 -6.01 9.92 -30.47
N GLY A 177 -6.22 9.44 -29.24
CA GLY A 177 -5.22 9.56 -28.20
C GLY A 177 -4.98 11.01 -27.78
N GLY A 178 -5.69 11.46 -26.75
CA GLY A 178 -5.17 12.56 -25.97
C GLY A 178 -3.71 12.24 -25.60
N ASP A 179 -2.91 13.26 -25.35
CA ASP A 179 -1.51 13.12 -24.95
C ASP A 179 -1.40 12.41 -23.60
N VAL A 180 -1.53 11.07 -23.63
CA VAL A 180 -1.61 10.20 -22.46
C VAL A 180 -0.32 10.27 -21.63
N LEU A 181 0.82 10.47 -22.29
CA LEU A 181 2.12 10.60 -21.63
C LEU A 181 2.43 12.04 -21.24
N GLY A 182 1.62 13.00 -21.65
CA GLY A 182 1.82 14.42 -21.36
C GLY A 182 2.99 15.04 -22.12
N LEU A 183 3.38 14.48 -23.28
CA LEU A 183 4.51 14.95 -24.07
C LEU A 183 4.34 16.38 -24.56
N GLY A 184 3.09 16.82 -24.84
CA GLY A 184 2.79 18.20 -25.20
C GLY A 184 3.11 19.21 -24.09
N ALA A 185 3.15 18.77 -22.84
CA ALA A 185 3.48 19.61 -21.69
C ALA A 185 4.97 19.57 -21.29
N VAL A 186 5.80 18.79 -21.96
CA VAL A 186 7.25 18.69 -21.66
C VAL A 186 7.93 20.06 -21.81
N SER A 187 7.43 20.94 -22.66
CA SER A 187 7.92 22.32 -22.79
C SER A 187 7.86 23.12 -21.48
N LEU A 188 6.91 22.81 -20.58
CA LEU A 188 6.78 23.46 -19.27
C LEU A 188 7.98 23.16 -18.35
N LEU A 189 8.69 22.05 -18.56
CA LEU A 189 9.91 21.72 -17.82
C LEU A 189 11.07 22.70 -18.05
N LYS A 190 11.00 23.54 -19.09
CA LYS A 190 11.95 24.63 -19.30
C LYS A 190 11.80 25.74 -18.25
N GLU A 191 10.65 25.83 -17.61
CA GLU A 191 10.42 26.74 -16.50
C GLU A 191 10.95 26.11 -15.20
N THR A 192 11.96 26.71 -14.61
CA THR A 192 12.62 26.20 -13.39
C THR A 192 11.63 25.85 -12.26
N PRO A 193 10.62 26.70 -11.93
CA PRO A 193 9.67 26.33 -10.87
C PRO A 193 8.88 25.05 -11.17
N PHE A 194 8.46 24.89 -12.43
CA PHE A 194 7.71 23.70 -12.83
C PHE A 194 8.61 22.45 -12.85
N ALA A 195 9.84 22.57 -13.32
CA ALA A 195 10.82 21.49 -13.29
C ALA A 195 11.12 21.03 -11.85
N VAL A 196 11.38 21.96 -10.93
CA VAL A 196 11.58 21.65 -9.51
C VAL A 196 10.35 20.94 -8.91
N PHE A 197 9.15 21.43 -9.21
CA PHE A 197 7.93 20.81 -8.79
C PHE A 197 7.79 19.36 -9.29
N VAL A 198 8.06 19.12 -10.58
CA VAL A 198 7.98 17.76 -11.18
C VAL A 198 9.01 16.83 -10.57
N ILE A 199 10.26 17.28 -10.37
CA ILE A 199 11.32 16.50 -9.74
C ILE A 199 10.93 16.16 -8.29
N CYS A 200 10.45 17.12 -7.52
CA CYS A 200 10.01 16.86 -6.13
C CYS A 200 8.79 15.94 -6.09
N SER A 201 7.87 16.06 -7.05
CA SER A 201 6.72 15.15 -7.16
C SER A 201 7.14 13.72 -7.49
N PHE A 202 8.16 13.55 -8.31
CA PHE A 202 8.79 12.25 -8.56
C PHE A 202 9.43 11.68 -7.30
N LEU A 203 10.29 12.46 -6.64
CA LEU A 203 11.05 12.02 -5.48
C LEU A 203 10.16 11.62 -4.29
N ILE A 204 9.05 12.34 -4.05
CA ILE A 204 8.13 12.02 -2.95
C ILE A 204 7.36 10.71 -3.18
N CYS A 205 7.28 10.22 -4.42
CA CYS A 205 6.64 8.94 -4.71
C CYS A 205 7.45 7.74 -4.18
N VAL A 206 8.76 7.89 -3.93
CA VAL A 206 9.56 6.81 -3.32
C VAL A 206 9.11 6.54 -1.88
N PRO A 207 9.08 7.54 -0.97
CA PRO A 207 8.50 7.33 0.34
C PRO A 207 7.02 6.91 0.30
N LEU A 208 6.22 7.42 -0.65
CA LEU A 208 4.84 6.98 -0.84
C LEU A 208 4.76 5.48 -1.14
N ALA A 209 5.60 4.98 -2.05
CA ALA A 209 5.65 3.57 -2.40
C ALA A 209 6.07 2.69 -1.22
N ALA A 210 6.99 3.14 -0.36
CA ALA A 210 7.36 2.46 0.87
C ALA A 210 6.13 2.25 1.78
N TYR A 211 5.29 3.27 1.92
CA TYR A 211 4.04 3.14 2.69
C TYR A 211 3.09 2.10 2.08
N TYR A 212 2.78 2.22 0.80
CA TYR A 212 1.84 1.30 0.16
C TYR A 212 2.35 -0.15 0.14
N GLY A 213 3.65 -0.35 -0.07
CA GLY A 213 4.24 -1.68 -0.14
C GLY A 213 4.42 -2.35 1.22
N PHE A 214 4.82 -1.58 2.22
CA PHE A 214 5.37 -2.19 3.44
C PHE A 214 4.67 -1.78 4.74
N ALA A 215 3.75 -0.80 4.76
CA ALA A 215 3.10 -0.40 6.01
C ALA A 215 2.22 -1.52 6.59
N ASN A 216 1.53 -2.31 5.76
CA ASN A 216 0.74 -3.44 6.26
C ASN A 216 1.63 -4.54 6.84
N MET A 217 2.71 -4.92 6.13
CA MET A 217 3.72 -5.87 6.63
C MET A 217 4.32 -5.40 7.95
N PHE A 218 4.71 -4.12 8.05
CA PHE A 218 5.18 -3.51 9.27
C PHE A 218 4.19 -3.67 10.43
N LEU A 219 2.92 -3.31 10.22
CA LEU A 219 1.89 -3.43 11.25
C LEU A 219 1.63 -4.88 11.67
N VAL A 220 1.73 -5.84 10.74
CA VAL A 220 1.66 -7.28 11.04
C VAL A 220 2.82 -7.68 11.94
N GLU A 221 4.06 -7.30 11.60
CA GLU A 221 5.25 -7.72 12.35
C GLU A 221 5.37 -7.06 13.73
N ILE A 222 4.86 -5.84 13.91
CA ILE A 222 4.74 -5.22 15.24
C ILE A 222 3.46 -5.62 15.96
N GLU A 223 2.74 -6.63 15.45
CA GLU A 223 1.55 -7.27 16.04
C GLU A 223 0.37 -6.32 16.30
N VAL A 224 0.18 -5.33 15.45
CA VAL A 224 -1.02 -4.50 15.53
C VAL A 224 -2.26 -5.34 15.21
N PRO A 225 -3.28 -5.38 16.08
CA PRO A 225 -4.51 -6.12 15.80
C PRO A 225 -5.20 -5.61 14.54
N ALA A 226 -5.68 -6.51 13.68
CA ALA A 226 -6.39 -6.19 12.45
C ALA A 226 -5.71 -5.08 11.61
N PRO A 227 -4.43 -5.25 11.20
CA PRO A 227 -3.59 -4.18 10.64
C PRO A 227 -4.22 -3.49 9.43
N THR A 228 -4.89 -4.25 8.55
CA THR A 228 -5.60 -3.70 7.39
C THR A 228 -6.78 -2.81 7.79
N ALA A 229 -7.52 -3.16 8.86
CA ALA A 229 -8.59 -2.31 9.37
C ALA A 229 -8.03 -1.04 10.04
N VAL A 230 -6.92 -1.14 10.78
CA VAL A 230 -6.27 0.03 11.40
C VAL A 230 -5.77 1.01 10.33
N MET A 231 -5.28 0.53 9.19
CA MET A 231 -4.87 1.40 8.08
C MET A 231 -6.03 2.24 7.50
N VAL A 232 -7.29 1.84 7.69
CA VAL A 232 -8.48 2.63 7.27
C VAL A 232 -8.54 4.00 7.97
N ILE A 233 -7.93 4.15 9.13
CA ILE A 233 -7.81 5.44 9.83
C ILE A 233 -7.15 6.50 8.92
N GLY A 234 -6.18 6.09 8.10
CA GLY A 234 -5.55 6.97 7.12
C GLY A 234 -6.55 7.50 6.08
N GLN A 235 -7.44 6.66 5.57
CA GLN A 235 -8.46 7.06 4.60
C GLN A 235 -9.55 7.94 5.22
N ILE A 236 -9.91 7.68 6.47
CA ILE A 236 -10.83 8.58 7.22
C ILE A 236 -10.20 9.95 7.38
N SER A 237 -8.91 10.01 7.71
CA SER A 237 -8.15 11.26 7.79
C SER A 237 -8.11 11.99 6.44
N GLU A 238 -7.90 11.28 5.32
CA GLU A 238 -7.94 11.83 3.97
C GLU A 238 -9.29 12.49 3.66
N VAL A 239 -10.41 11.82 3.96
CA VAL A 239 -11.75 12.41 3.76
C VAL A 239 -11.91 13.71 4.54
N PHE A 240 -11.43 13.75 5.78
CA PHE A 240 -11.49 14.94 6.63
C PHE A 240 -10.66 16.10 6.05
N PHE A 241 -9.38 15.87 5.71
CA PHE A 241 -8.50 16.90 5.19
C PHE A 241 -8.88 17.35 3.79
N MET A 242 -9.41 16.46 2.96
CA MET A 242 -9.98 16.81 1.66
C MET A 242 -11.18 17.76 1.80
N ALA A 243 -12.09 17.50 2.74
CA ALA A 243 -13.19 18.40 3.03
C ALA A 243 -12.73 19.76 3.58
N ALA A 244 -11.65 19.78 4.35
CA ALA A 244 -11.05 21.01 4.90
C ALA A 244 -10.12 21.75 3.90
N MET A 245 -9.83 21.17 2.74
CA MET A 245 -8.90 21.71 1.73
C MET A 245 -9.16 23.16 1.35
N PRO A 246 -10.42 23.60 1.06
CA PRO A 246 -10.68 24.99 0.69
C PRO A 246 -10.25 26.00 1.75
N PHE A 247 -10.39 25.64 3.03
CA PHE A 247 -9.96 26.48 4.13
C PHE A 247 -8.43 26.64 4.17
N PHE A 248 -7.71 25.57 3.97
CA PHE A 248 -6.24 25.58 4.04
C PHE A 248 -5.61 26.24 2.82
N ILE A 249 -6.15 26.02 1.61
CA ILE A 249 -5.58 26.59 0.38
C ILE A 249 -5.69 28.12 0.35
N VAL A 250 -6.77 28.68 0.89
CA VAL A 250 -6.95 30.14 1.00
C VAL A 250 -5.96 30.75 1.99
N ARG A 251 -5.69 30.07 3.12
CA ARG A 251 -4.80 30.59 4.17
C ARG A 251 -3.32 30.38 3.91
N LEU A 252 -2.96 29.21 3.43
CA LEU A 252 -1.55 28.80 3.25
C LEU A 252 -1.05 29.10 1.84
N GLY A 253 -1.94 29.04 0.85
CA GLY A 253 -1.58 29.02 -0.55
C GLY A 253 -0.88 27.71 -0.96
N VAL A 254 -0.74 27.49 -2.26
CA VAL A 254 -0.27 26.20 -2.81
C VAL A 254 1.14 25.84 -2.35
N LYS A 255 2.10 26.78 -2.37
CA LYS A 255 3.50 26.50 -1.97
C LYS A 255 3.59 25.97 -0.54
N LYS A 256 2.94 26.62 0.43
CA LYS A 256 2.99 26.21 1.82
C LYS A 256 2.25 24.91 2.07
N MET A 257 1.14 24.68 1.35
CA MET A 257 0.43 23.40 1.42
C MET A 257 1.30 22.24 0.97
N LEU A 258 1.97 22.36 -0.19
CA LEU A 258 2.90 21.35 -0.69
C LEU A 258 4.02 21.08 0.33
N LEU A 259 4.61 22.13 0.93
CA LEU A 259 5.62 21.98 1.96
C LEU A 259 5.09 21.28 3.22
N VAL A 260 3.90 21.64 3.70
CA VAL A 260 3.27 20.98 4.85
C VAL A 260 3.00 19.49 4.55
N GLY A 261 2.50 19.18 3.34
CA GLY A 261 2.31 17.80 2.90
C GLY A 261 3.61 17.00 2.89
N MET A 262 4.69 17.57 2.30
CA MET A 262 6.02 16.92 2.28
C MET A 262 6.58 16.74 3.69
N PHE A 263 6.46 17.74 4.56
CA PHE A 263 6.94 17.65 5.93
C PHE A 263 6.13 16.66 6.77
N ALA A 264 4.83 16.54 6.52
CA ALA A 264 4.00 15.52 7.15
C ALA A 264 4.47 14.08 6.81
N TRP A 265 5.03 13.85 5.61
CA TRP A 265 5.70 12.59 5.26
C TRP A 265 6.90 12.30 6.17
N VAL A 266 7.72 13.32 6.45
CA VAL A 266 8.86 13.18 7.38
C VAL A 266 8.38 12.75 8.75
N LEU A 267 7.44 13.50 9.32
CA LEU A 267 6.88 13.21 10.65
C LEU A 267 6.25 11.81 10.72
N ARG A 268 5.52 11.43 9.69
CA ARG A 268 4.89 10.11 9.59
C ARG A 268 5.89 8.98 9.73
N TYR A 269 6.98 9.02 8.95
CA TYR A 269 7.98 7.94 8.99
C TYR A 269 8.82 7.97 10.25
N LEU A 270 9.07 9.13 10.85
CA LEU A 270 9.65 9.21 12.19
C LEU A 270 8.72 8.60 13.26
N CYS A 271 7.41 8.82 13.14
CA CYS A 271 6.43 8.14 13.99
C CYS A 271 6.48 6.61 13.83
N PHE A 272 6.58 6.10 12.61
CA PHE A 272 6.69 4.66 12.35
C PHE A 272 8.01 4.09 12.86
N SER A 273 9.11 4.82 12.68
CA SER A 273 10.45 4.43 13.16
C SER A 273 10.53 4.28 14.69
N SER A 274 9.63 4.95 15.43
CA SER A 274 9.59 4.85 16.89
C SER A 274 9.10 3.51 17.42
N LEU A 275 8.39 2.71 16.59
CA LEU A 275 7.71 1.46 16.94
C LEU A 275 6.67 1.59 18.07
N SER A 276 6.43 2.79 18.56
CA SER A 276 5.42 3.08 19.60
C SER A 276 4.04 3.13 19.00
N PHE A 277 3.11 2.28 19.44
CA PHE A 277 1.77 2.19 18.87
C PHE A 277 1.03 3.54 18.80
N PRO A 278 1.02 4.40 19.84
CA PRO A 278 0.40 5.73 19.75
C PRO A 278 1.01 6.61 18.64
N LEU A 279 2.35 6.56 18.46
CA LEU A 279 3.02 7.32 17.41
C LEU A 279 2.77 6.69 16.02
N VAL A 280 2.75 5.37 15.92
CA VAL A 280 2.36 4.67 14.68
C VAL A 280 0.95 5.08 14.26
N LEU A 281 0.01 5.13 15.20
CA LEU A 281 -1.35 5.59 14.96
C LEU A 281 -1.38 7.05 14.49
N LEU A 282 -0.60 7.95 15.13
CA LEU A 282 -0.44 9.32 14.66
C LEU A 282 0.12 9.36 13.23
N GLY A 283 1.11 8.52 12.92
CA GLY A 283 1.66 8.37 11.58
C GLY A 283 0.60 7.95 10.54
N LEU A 284 -0.34 7.09 10.92
CA LEU A 284 -1.48 6.73 10.06
C LEU A 284 -2.44 7.90 9.87
N ILE A 285 -2.76 8.66 10.92
CA ILE A 285 -3.62 9.85 10.84
C ILE A 285 -3.00 10.93 9.94
N LEU A 286 -1.69 11.09 9.95
CA LEU A 286 -1.00 12.04 9.07
C LEU A 286 -1.17 11.74 7.58
N HIS A 287 -1.75 10.58 7.20
CA HIS A 287 -1.98 10.21 5.81
C HIS A 287 -2.77 11.25 5.02
N GLY A 288 -3.87 11.75 5.58
CA GLY A 288 -4.68 12.75 4.92
C GLY A 288 -3.91 14.05 4.64
N VAL A 289 -3.12 14.53 5.63
CA VAL A 289 -2.26 15.70 5.41
C VAL A 289 -1.21 15.43 4.33
N CYS A 290 -0.51 14.30 4.41
CA CYS A 290 0.50 13.92 3.42
C CYS A 290 -0.08 13.89 2.01
N TYR A 291 -1.21 13.19 1.85
CA TYR A 291 -1.78 12.89 0.55
C TYR A 291 -2.49 14.12 -0.04
N ASP A 292 -3.41 14.72 0.69
CA ASP A 292 -4.24 15.81 0.17
C ASP A 292 -3.44 17.10 -0.04
N PHE A 293 -2.60 17.48 0.94
CA PHE A 293 -1.85 18.71 0.85
C PHE A 293 -0.71 18.64 -0.16
N PHE A 294 -0.34 17.41 -0.58
CA PHE A 294 0.60 17.26 -1.67
C PHE A 294 -0.12 16.95 -2.99
N PHE A 295 -0.81 15.81 -3.13
CA PHE A 295 -1.31 15.37 -4.43
C PHE A 295 -2.47 16.22 -4.94
N VAL A 296 -3.45 16.57 -4.10
CA VAL A 296 -4.57 17.41 -4.55
C VAL A 296 -4.11 18.85 -4.81
N ALA A 297 -3.25 19.40 -3.94
CA ALA A 297 -2.67 20.72 -4.18
C ALA A 297 -1.76 20.75 -5.43
N SER A 298 -1.08 19.64 -5.74
CA SER A 298 -0.29 19.48 -6.97
C SER A 298 -1.17 19.56 -8.22
N GLN A 299 -2.30 18.88 -8.24
CA GLN A 299 -3.25 18.95 -9.37
C GLN A 299 -3.78 20.37 -9.58
N ILE A 300 -4.09 21.08 -8.48
CA ILE A 300 -4.53 22.48 -8.53
C ILE A 300 -3.41 23.37 -9.07
N TYR A 301 -2.16 23.15 -8.65
CA TYR A 301 -1.01 23.90 -9.16
C TYR A 301 -0.83 23.70 -10.66
N VAL A 302 -0.83 22.46 -11.11
CA VAL A 302 -0.65 22.11 -12.53
C VAL A 302 -1.75 22.71 -13.39
N ASP A 303 -3.01 22.66 -12.95
CA ASP A 303 -4.14 23.24 -13.68
C ASP A 303 -4.02 24.77 -13.82
N LYS A 304 -3.54 25.44 -12.78
CA LYS A 304 -3.32 26.91 -12.82
C LYS A 304 -2.09 27.30 -13.64
N LYS A 305 -1.05 26.47 -13.62
CA LYS A 305 0.22 26.75 -14.27
C LYS A 305 0.21 26.50 -15.76
N ALA A 306 -0.45 25.42 -16.19
CA ALA A 306 -0.49 25.05 -17.59
C ALA A 306 -1.41 25.95 -18.42
N PRO A 307 -1.01 26.35 -19.65
CA PRO A 307 -1.90 26.97 -20.62
C PRO A 307 -3.16 26.12 -20.83
N ARG A 308 -4.27 26.76 -21.17
CA ARG A 308 -5.58 26.08 -21.27
C ARG A 308 -5.58 24.88 -22.20
N ASP A 309 -4.87 24.99 -23.33
CA ASP A 309 -4.69 23.94 -24.33
C ASP A 309 -3.79 22.79 -23.90
N GLN A 310 -2.92 22.99 -22.88
CA GLN A 310 -1.98 22.00 -22.37
C GLN A 310 -2.34 21.43 -20.99
N ARG A 311 -3.43 21.85 -20.36
CA ARG A 311 -3.80 21.40 -19.00
C ARG A 311 -3.94 19.88 -18.90
N ALA A 312 -4.63 19.25 -19.84
CA ALA A 312 -4.79 17.79 -19.84
C ALA A 312 -3.45 17.08 -20.00
N SER A 313 -2.59 17.55 -20.92
CA SER A 313 -1.22 17.02 -21.11
C SER A 313 -0.37 17.19 -19.85
N ALA A 314 -0.45 18.35 -19.18
CA ALA A 314 0.31 18.60 -17.95
C ALA A 314 -0.15 17.69 -16.79
N GLN A 315 -1.44 17.45 -16.64
CA GLN A 315 -1.97 16.48 -15.66
C GLN A 315 -1.52 15.06 -16.00
N SER A 316 -1.54 14.67 -17.27
CA SER A 316 -1.04 13.35 -17.72
C SER A 316 0.47 13.21 -17.46
N LEU A 317 1.27 14.25 -17.72
CA LEU A 317 2.71 14.25 -17.43
C LEU A 317 2.96 14.00 -15.94
N ILE A 318 2.28 14.71 -15.05
CA ILE A 318 2.42 14.52 -13.61
C ILE A 318 1.98 13.11 -13.19
N ALA A 319 0.86 12.62 -13.69
CA ALA A 319 0.40 11.26 -13.39
C ALA A 319 1.41 10.20 -13.87
N PHE A 320 1.97 10.35 -15.07
CA PHE A 320 2.99 9.46 -15.60
C PHE A 320 4.26 9.48 -14.75
N VAL A 321 4.75 10.68 -14.40
CA VAL A 321 5.95 10.85 -13.58
C VAL A 321 5.76 10.33 -12.16
N THR A 322 4.59 10.56 -11.55
CA THR A 322 4.33 10.17 -10.15
C THR A 322 3.84 8.73 -10.04
N LEU A 323 2.63 8.44 -10.53
CA LEU A 323 1.97 7.13 -10.38
C LEU A 323 2.60 6.06 -11.28
N GLY A 324 3.23 6.45 -12.39
CA GLY A 324 4.01 5.55 -13.23
C GLY A 324 5.43 5.39 -12.71
N VAL A 325 6.35 6.21 -13.24
CA VAL A 325 7.80 6.05 -13.02
C VAL A 325 8.18 6.18 -11.53
N GLY A 326 7.60 7.15 -10.82
CA GLY A 326 7.91 7.40 -9.41
C GLY A 326 7.50 6.23 -8.50
N MET A 327 6.28 5.74 -8.66
CA MET A 327 5.80 4.57 -7.90
C MET A 327 6.53 3.28 -8.29
N PHE A 328 6.87 3.11 -9.58
CA PHE A 328 7.66 1.96 -10.04
C PHE A 328 9.02 1.91 -9.35
N LEU A 329 9.81 2.98 -9.50
CA LEU A 329 11.13 3.05 -8.87
C LEU A 329 11.03 3.05 -7.35
N GLY A 330 10.02 3.70 -6.80
CA GLY A 330 9.75 3.70 -5.36
C GLY A 330 9.49 2.32 -4.79
N ALA A 331 8.72 1.49 -5.48
CA ALA A 331 8.45 0.12 -5.05
C ALA A 331 9.73 -0.74 -5.03
N ILE A 332 10.56 -0.63 -6.09
CA ILE A 332 11.84 -1.35 -6.18
C ILE A 332 12.82 -0.87 -5.10
N VAL A 333 12.98 0.45 -4.94
CA VAL A 333 13.88 1.02 -3.91
C VAL A 333 13.44 0.61 -2.51
N SER A 334 12.14 0.67 -2.24
CA SER A 334 11.60 0.27 -0.92
C SER A 334 11.79 -1.21 -0.65
N GLY A 335 11.62 -2.07 -1.66
CA GLY A 335 11.91 -3.50 -1.56
C GLY A 335 13.38 -3.75 -1.20
N LYS A 336 14.29 -3.05 -1.88
CA LYS A 336 15.73 -3.13 -1.57
C LYS A 336 16.07 -2.66 -0.16
N ILE A 337 15.45 -1.60 0.32
CA ILE A 337 15.66 -1.10 1.69
C ILE A 337 15.22 -2.16 2.70
N VAL A 338 14.08 -2.80 2.49
CA VAL A 338 13.59 -3.87 3.38
C VAL A 338 14.52 -5.08 3.34
N GLU A 339 14.98 -5.48 2.15
CA GLU A 339 15.93 -6.59 1.97
C GLU A 339 17.29 -6.34 2.65
N MET A 340 17.73 -5.09 2.77
CA MET A 340 18.96 -4.74 3.51
C MET A 340 18.82 -4.88 5.03
N HIS A 341 17.60 -5.06 5.55
CA HIS A 341 17.31 -5.19 6.97
C HIS A 341 16.38 -6.39 7.23
N PRO A 342 16.77 -7.61 6.81
CA PRO A 342 15.91 -8.79 6.88
C PRO A 342 15.63 -9.18 8.33
N ALA A 343 14.52 -9.87 8.55
CA ALA A 343 14.25 -10.56 9.80
C ALA A 343 15.20 -11.76 9.95
N MET A 344 15.57 -12.09 11.17
CA MET A 344 16.38 -13.27 11.48
C MET A 344 15.48 -14.43 11.92
N THR A 345 15.84 -15.64 11.52
CA THR A 345 15.25 -16.88 12.01
C THR A 345 16.15 -17.57 13.00
N VAL A 346 15.62 -18.56 13.75
CA VAL A 346 16.47 -19.43 14.57
C VAL A 346 17.53 -20.13 13.70
N VAL A 347 17.13 -20.61 12.52
CA VAL A 347 18.06 -21.23 11.56
C VAL A 347 19.09 -20.23 11.07
N ALA A 348 18.65 -19.03 10.68
CA ALA A 348 19.57 -17.98 10.26
C ALA A 348 20.55 -17.58 11.38
N THR A 349 20.07 -17.53 12.63
CA THR A 349 20.95 -17.29 13.79
C THR A 349 21.98 -18.40 13.96
N LEU A 350 21.58 -19.66 13.76
CA LEU A 350 22.46 -20.82 13.84
C LEU A 350 23.49 -20.85 12.70
N GLU A 351 23.11 -20.41 11.51
CA GLU A 351 23.97 -20.44 10.31
C GLU A 351 24.62 -19.08 10.01
N GLU A 352 24.39 -18.06 10.84
CA GLU A 352 24.79 -16.66 10.59
C GLU A 352 24.22 -16.06 9.29
N LYS A 353 23.09 -16.58 8.83
CA LYS A 353 22.38 -16.10 7.66
C LYS A 353 21.15 -15.29 8.05
N GLU A 354 20.91 -14.20 7.34
CA GLU A 354 19.72 -13.40 7.48
C GLU A 354 18.63 -13.90 6.52
N VAL A 355 17.53 -14.42 7.06
CA VAL A 355 16.39 -14.95 6.29
C VAL A 355 15.09 -14.41 6.90
N PRO A 356 14.14 -13.90 6.09
CA PRO A 356 12.85 -13.47 6.59
C PRO A 356 12.10 -14.60 7.30
N ALA A 357 11.63 -14.35 8.51
CA ALA A 357 10.90 -15.32 9.32
C ALA A 357 9.50 -14.84 9.71
N PRO A 358 8.53 -15.77 9.86
CA PRO A 358 7.24 -15.45 10.45
C PRO A 358 7.34 -15.31 11.96
N LEU A 359 6.40 -14.54 12.53
CA LEU A 359 6.21 -14.51 13.97
C LEU A 359 5.68 -15.87 14.48
N PRO A 360 6.16 -16.38 15.61
CA PRO A 360 5.68 -17.64 16.19
C PRO A 360 4.22 -17.52 16.63
N ALA A 361 3.49 -18.66 16.60
CA ALA A 361 2.07 -18.69 16.91
C ALA A 361 1.73 -18.23 18.35
N TRP A 362 2.64 -18.45 19.31
CA TRP A 362 2.48 -17.99 20.69
C TRP A 362 2.58 -16.47 20.82
N ALA A 363 3.32 -15.81 19.93
CA ALA A 363 3.44 -14.36 19.87
C ALA A 363 2.11 -13.66 19.49
N ALA A 364 1.16 -14.42 18.94
CA ALA A 364 -0.16 -13.92 18.55
C ALA A 364 -1.22 -14.01 19.66
N THR A 365 -0.95 -14.69 20.78
CA THR A 365 -1.96 -15.00 21.80
C THR A 365 -2.12 -13.99 22.92
N ASP A 366 -1.12 -13.11 23.15
CA ASP A 366 -1.18 -12.12 24.24
C ASP A 366 -1.68 -10.73 23.79
N ALA A 367 -2.65 -10.68 22.90
CA ALA A 367 -3.29 -9.43 22.47
C ALA A 367 -4.08 -8.70 23.60
N HIS A 368 -3.85 -9.07 24.87
CA HIS A 368 -4.68 -8.60 25.99
C HIS A 368 -4.37 -7.21 26.53
N GLU A 369 -3.36 -6.51 26.02
CA GLU A 369 -3.05 -5.13 26.45
C GLU A 369 -3.18 -4.07 25.36
N SER A 370 -4.04 -4.28 24.36
CA SER A 370 -4.34 -3.23 23.38
C SER A 370 -5.40 -2.28 23.93
N PRO A 371 -5.17 -0.96 23.92
CA PRO A 371 -6.16 0.01 24.43
C PRO A 371 -7.40 0.18 23.56
N LEU A 372 -7.55 -0.58 22.47
CA LEU A 372 -8.67 -0.48 21.53
C LEU A 372 -9.56 -1.74 21.58
N ARG A 373 -10.46 -1.80 22.58
CA ARG A 373 -11.51 -2.82 22.67
C ARG A 373 -12.37 -3.01 21.41
N PHE A 374 -12.38 -2.04 20.51
CA PHE A 374 -13.06 -2.15 19.21
C PHE A 374 -12.41 -3.19 18.27
N LEU A 375 -11.11 -3.40 18.40
CA LEU A 375 -10.36 -4.39 17.59
C LEU A 375 -10.47 -5.81 18.17
N ASP A 376 -10.84 -5.96 19.44
CA ASP A 376 -11.13 -7.27 20.06
C ASP A 376 -12.40 -7.90 19.45
N LEU A 377 -13.28 -7.08 18.88
CA LEU A 377 -14.49 -7.58 18.21
C LEU A 377 -14.13 -8.49 17.02
N ALA A 378 -13.04 -8.18 16.31
CA ALA A 378 -12.57 -9.01 15.21
C ALA A 378 -12.12 -10.40 15.66
N SER A 379 -11.47 -10.51 16.80
CA SER A 379 -11.02 -11.78 17.37
C SER A 379 -12.18 -12.66 17.84
N VAL A 380 -13.33 -12.05 18.21
CA VAL A 380 -14.55 -12.75 18.63
C VAL A 380 -15.43 -13.12 17.45
N ILE A 381 -15.64 -12.20 16.51
CA ILE A 381 -16.57 -12.41 15.38
C ILE A 381 -16.00 -13.41 14.37
N ARG A 382 -14.69 -13.39 14.11
CA ARG A 382 -14.06 -14.27 13.12
C ARG A 382 -14.22 -15.76 13.43
N PRO A 383 -13.92 -16.26 14.65
CA PRO A 383 -14.19 -17.67 15.02
C PRO A 383 -15.67 -18.05 14.97
N MET A 384 -16.59 -17.09 15.21
CA MET A 384 -18.03 -17.34 15.16
C MET A 384 -18.56 -17.50 13.73
N LEU A 385 -18.00 -16.77 12.77
CA LEU A 385 -18.45 -16.79 11.38
C LEU A 385 -17.79 -17.89 10.53
N PHE A 386 -16.53 -18.20 10.81
CA PHE A 386 -15.71 -19.09 9.96
C PHE A 386 -15.25 -20.37 10.68
N GLY A 387 -15.73 -20.62 11.89
CA GLY A 387 -15.29 -21.74 12.73
C GLY A 387 -13.89 -21.50 13.32
N LYS A 388 -13.49 -22.36 14.24
CA LYS A 388 -12.11 -22.47 14.73
C LYS A 388 -11.27 -23.20 13.67
N GLU A 389 -11.27 -22.72 12.45
CA GLU A 389 -10.30 -23.22 11.49
C GLU A 389 -8.92 -22.69 11.89
N GLU A 390 -8.08 -23.66 12.12
CA GLU A 390 -6.65 -23.66 11.95
C GLU A 390 -6.08 -22.24 11.95
N ALA A 391 -5.73 -21.76 13.14
CA ALA A 391 -4.57 -20.92 13.20
C ALA A 391 -3.63 -21.52 12.15
N ALA A 392 -3.48 -20.83 11.01
CA ALA A 392 -2.61 -21.29 9.95
C ALA A 392 -1.39 -21.79 10.69
N THR A 393 -1.06 -23.05 10.48
CA THR A 393 0.11 -23.63 11.05
C THR A 393 1.23 -22.68 10.67
N ALA A 394 1.52 -21.74 11.58
CA ALA A 394 2.77 -21.02 11.51
C ALA A 394 3.80 -22.13 11.38
N PRO A 395 4.76 -22.00 10.47
CA PRO A 395 5.80 -23.00 10.38
C PRO A 395 6.34 -23.18 11.77
N PRO A 396 6.81 -24.39 12.06
CA PRO A 396 7.27 -24.80 13.37
C PRO A 396 8.46 -23.95 13.79
N ASP A 397 8.15 -22.80 14.36
CA ASP A 397 9.12 -21.91 14.94
C ASP A 397 9.36 -22.27 16.40
N PHE A 398 9.58 -21.34 17.20
CA PHE A 398 9.94 -21.42 18.59
C PHE A 398 8.94 -22.19 19.48
N ALA A 399 7.66 -22.28 19.12
CA ALA A 399 6.67 -23.14 19.80
C ALA A 399 7.09 -24.63 19.82
N LEU A 400 8.00 -25.06 18.94
CA LEU A 400 8.61 -26.37 18.93
C LEU A 400 9.86 -26.46 19.83
N LEU A 401 10.41 -25.36 20.28
CA LEU A 401 11.47 -25.35 21.28
C LEU A 401 10.93 -25.58 22.69
N ASN A 402 9.63 -25.96 22.83
CA ASN A 402 8.98 -26.38 24.05
C ASN A 402 8.99 -25.31 25.17
N ASP A 403 8.11 -24.33 25.09
CA ASP A 403 7.59 -23.68 26.29
C ASP A 403 6.72 -24.73 27.04
N GLU A 404 7.38 -25.66 27.74
CA GLU A 404 6.75 -26.81 28.41
C GLU A 404 5.83 -26.36 29.53
N ASN A 405 6.16 -25.25 30.18
CA ASN A 405 5.41 -24.71 31.31
C ASN A 405 4.31 -23.73 30.89
N LYS A 406 4.30 -23.30 29.60
CA LYS A 406 3.34 -22.37 28.99
C LYS A 406 3.27 -20.99 29.68
N ASP A 407 4.40 -20.50 30.16
CA ASP A 407 4.50 -19.19 30.79
C ASP A 407 4.78 -18.04 29.78
N GLY A 408 4.86 -18.37 28.50
CA GLY A 408 5.14 -17.41 27.41
C GLY A 408 6.59 -16.96 27.34
N LYS A 409 7.49 -17.67 28.04
CA LYS A 409 8.93 -17.42 28.06
C LYS A 409 9.66 -18.70 27.69
N LEU A 410 10.84 -18.60 27.15
CA LEU A 410 11.69 -19.75 26.88
C LEU A 410 12.95 -19.66 27.74
N SER A 411 13.15 -20.68 28.60
CA SER A 411 14.35 -20.81 29.41
C SER A 411 15.37 -21.78 28.78
N VAL A 412 16.63 -21.66 29.14
CA VAL A 412 17.70 -22.59 28.69
C VAL A 412 17.39 -24.05 29.01
N SER A 413 16.63 -24.32 30.11
CA SER A 413 16.22 -25.66 30.51
C SER A 413 15.24 -26.31 29.52
N GLU A 414 14.49 -25.53 28.80
CA GLU A 414 13.44 -25.95 27.83
C GLU A 414 14.02 -26.22 26.44
N ILE A 415 15.31 -25.92 26.19
CA ILE A 415 15.95 -26.20 24.91
C ILE A 415 16.02 -27.72 24.70
N PRO A 416 15.45 -28.28 23.61
CA PRO A 416 15.46 -29.70 23.34
C PRO A 416 16.87 -30.21 23.06
N ALA A 417 17.08 -31.53 23.24
CA ALA A 417 18.35 -32.15 22.92
C ALA A 417 18.76 -32.05 21.45
N THR A 418 17.75 -32.08 20.57
CA THR A 418 17.90 -31.91 19.12
C THR A 418 16.66 -31.27 18.54
N TRP A 419 16.83 -30.52 17.44
CA TRP A 419 15.75 -29.96 16.64
C TRP A 419 16.05 -30.15 15.17
N THR A 420 15.04 -30.55 14.39
CA THR A 420 15.21 -30.85 12.96
C THR A 420 14.33 -29.92 12.14
N GLU A 421 14.93 -29.19 11.21
CA GLU A 421 14.23 -28.38 10.22
C GLU A 421 14.60 -28.87 8.81
N GLY A 422 13.60 -29.31 8.06
CA GLY A 422 13.81 -29.89 6.75
C GLY A 422 14.71 -31.14 6.81
N LYS A 423 15.95 -31.03 6.30
CA LYS A 423 16.97 -32.10 6.29
C LYS A 423 18.10 -31.88 7.28
N ILE A 424 18.07 -30.78 8.04
CA ILE A 424 19.16 -30.41 8.96
C ILE A 424 18.69 -30.65 10.38
N THR A 425 19.53 -31.35 11.17
CA THR A 425 19.30 -31.59 12.60
C THR A 425 20.35 -30.80 13.40
N TYR A 426 19.89 -29.95 14.28
CA TYR A 426 20.73 -29.14 15.18
C TYR A 426 20.82 -29.78 16.54
N SER A 427 22.00 -29.79 17.10
CA SER A 427 22.26 -30.27 18.48
C SER A 427 21.88 -29.19 19.50
N ARG A 428 21.71 -29.61 20.77
CA ARG A 428 21.46 -28.73 21.90
C ARG A 428 22.50 -27.61 22.03
N ASP A 429 23.76 -27.89 21.78
CA ASP A 429 24.82 -26.88 21.87
C ASP A 429 24.62 -25.75 20.85
N LYS A 430 24.29 -26.10 19.61
CA LYS A 430 23.94 -25.11 18.55
C LYS A 430 22.71 -24.33 18.89
N LEU A 431 21.66 -24.97 19.42
CA LEU A 431 20.45 -24.30 19.85
C LEU A 431 20.72 -23.35 21.04
N THR A 432 21.60 -23.75 21.98
CA THR A 432 22.02 -22.90 23.11
C THR A 432 22.82 -21.69 22.64
N GLU A 433 23.67 -21.86 21.62
CA GLU A 433 24.39 -20.74 20.98
C GLU A 433 23.41 -19.74 20.35
N ALA A 434 22.41 -20.22 19.59
CA ALA A 434 21.39 -19.37 19.03
C ALA A 434 20.55 -18.67 20.11
N PHE A 435 20.18 -19.40 21.17
CA PHE A 435 19.50 -18.86 22.33
C PHE A 435 20.23 -17.65 22.92
N THR A 436 21.56 -17.80 23.15
CA THR A 436 22.41 -16.74 23.71
C THR A 436 22.47 -15.49 22.82
N LYS A 437 22.33 -15.65 21.50
CA LYS A 437 22.26 -14.50 20.56
C LYS A 437 20.91 -13.76 20.62
N VAL A 438 19.84 -14.46 20.97
CA VAL A 438 18.47 -13.88 21.09
C VAL A 438 18.28 -13.25 22.47
N ASP A 439 18.76 -13.87 23.53
CA ASP A 439 18.78 -13.39 24.92
C ASP A 439 19.67 -12.13 25.02
N ALA A 440 19.09 -10.97 24.76
CA ALA A 440 19.83 -9.72 24.67
C ALA A 440 20.24 -9.15 26.05
N ASN A 441 19.50 -9.50 27.10
CA ASN A 441 19.76 -9.02 28.47
C ASN A 441 20.63 -9.97 29.29
N GLY A 442 20.82 -11.22 28.81
CA GLY A 442 21.69 -12.21 29.44
C GLY A 442 21.09 -12.88 30.68
N ASP A 443 19.78 -12.81 30.87
CA ASP A 443 19.09 -13.38 32.03
C ASP A 443 18.76 -14.88 31.86
N LYS A 444 19.14 -15.48 30.73
CA LYS A 444 18.91 -16.88 30.36
C LYS A 444 17.43 -17.22 30.13
N ILE A 445 16.62 -16.23 29.86
CA ILE A 445 15.21 -16.33 29.50
C ILE A 445 14.98 -15.51 28.23
N ILE A 446 14.45 -16.10 27.17
CA ILE A 446 14.01 -15.32 26.03
C ILE A 446 12.56 -14.90 26.28
N GLU A 447 12.37 -13.60 26.43
CA GLU A 447 11.06 -13.00 26.49
C GLU A 447 10.53 -12.72 25.07
N ARG A 448 9.20 -12.57 24.97
CA ARG A 448 8.53 -12.24 23.71
C ARG A 448 9.12 -11.01 23.00
N ALA A 449 9.52 -10.00 23.76
CA ALA A 449 10.09 -8.77 23.22
C ALA A 449 11.47 -9.01 22.55
N GLU A 450 12.29 -9.87 23.11
CA GLU A 450 13.60 -10.25 22.57
C GLU A 450 13.43 -11.11 21.33
N TRP A 451 12.56 -12.12 21.40
CA TRP A 451 12.21 -12.96 20.26
C TRP A 451 11.68 -12.12 19.08
N ARG A 452 10.75 -11.21 19.35
CA ARG A 452 10.20 -10.31 18.34
C ARG A 452 11.27 -9.47 17.66
N LYS A 453 12.22 -8.95 18.44
CA LYS A 453 13.32 -8.13 17.91
C LYS A 453 14.18 -8.88 16.89
N VAL A 454 14.34 -10.17 17.07
CA VAL A 454 15.11 -11.04 16.16
C VAL A 454 14.29 -11.47 14.96
N GLN A 455 12.99 -11.72 15.14
CA GLN A 455 12.09 -12.24 14.10
C GLN A 455 11.46 -11.18 13.20
N SER A 456 11.54 -9.90 13.57
CA SER A 456 11.03 -8.80 12.75
C SER A 456 12.16 -8.08 12.02
N HIS A 457 11.82 -7.51 10.88
CA HIS A 457 12.71 -6.59 10.18
C HIS A 457 13.09 -5.39 11.09
N ASP A 458 14.23 -4.78 10.85
CA ASP A 458 14.62 -3.55 11.59
C ASP A 458 13.82 -2.35 11.11
N TRP A 459 12.52 -2.37 11.44
CA TRP A 459 11.58 -1.34 11.02
C TRP A 459 11.97 0.06 11.50
N SER A 460 12.65 0.15 12.64
CA SER A 460 13.15 1.45 13.11
C SER A 460 14.10 2.09 12.09
N LYS A 461 15.04 1.32 11.55
CA LYS A 461 15.94 1.80 10.50
C LYS A 461 15.24 1.92 9.14
N ILE A 462 14.44 0.92 8.75
CA ILE A 462 13.75 0.91 7.47
C ILE A 462 12.95 2.22 7.27
N TRP A 463 12.19 2.67 8.27
CA TRP A 463 11.40 3.89 8.16
C TRP A 463 12.21 5.19 8.18
N LEU A 464 13.48 5.17 8.61
CA LEU A 464 14.36 6.35 8.52
C LEU A 464 14.76 6.68 7.07
N TYR A 465 14.86 5.69 6.17
CA TYR A 465 15.18 5.95 4.76
C TYR A 465 14.10 6.80 4.07
N PRO A 466 12.82 6.41 4.05
CA PRO A 466 11.78 7.26 3.47
C PRO A 466 11.59 8.59 4.22
N ALA A 467 11.87 8.65 5.53
CA ALA A 467 11.88 9.91 6.27
C ALA A 467 12.97 10.85 5.75
N ALA A 468 14.20 10.35 5.58
CA ALA A 468 15.33 11.14 5.05
C ALA A 468 15.08 11.59 3.59
N MET A 469 14.53 10.69 2.76
CA MET A 469 14.17 11.03 1.37
C MET A 469 13.09 12.11 1.30
N ALA A 470 12.05 12.01 2.14
CA ALA A 470 11.01 13.02 2.22
C ALA A 470 11.57 14.37 2.72
N LEU A 471 12.48 14.35 3.70
CA LEU A 471 13.15 15.56 4.19
C LEU A 471 14.00 16.21 3.10
N GLY A 472 14.83 15.43 2.41
CA GLY A 472 15.64 15.93 1.29
C GLY A 472 14.78 16.56 0.19
N THR A 473 13.65 15.90 -0.15
CA THR A 473 12.69 16.42 -1.13
C THR A 473 12.03 17.71 -0.63
N CYS A 474 11.65 17.78 0.65
CA CYS A 474 11.05 18.97 1.26
C CYS A 474 12.01 20.15 1.23
N LEU A 475 13.30 19.93 1.55
CA LEU A 475 14.34 20.96 1.50
C LEU A 475 14.60 21.41 0.06
N LEU A 476 14.74 20.48 -0.89
CA LEU A 476 14.89 20.80 -2.30
C LEU A 476 13.72 21.67 -2.80
N PHE A 477 12.50 21.33 -2.44
CA PHE A 477 11.32 22.11 -2.78
C PHE A 477 11.31 23.49 -2.11
N ALA A 478 11.61 23.55 -0.83
CA ALA A 478 11.60 24.81 -0.06
C ALA A 478 12.54 25.86 -0.67
N PHE A 479 13.75 25.44 -1.04
CA PHE A 479 14.78 26.31 -1.59
C PHE A 479 14.72 26.44 -3.13
N GLY A 480 14.23 25.45 -3.83
CA GLY A 480 14.20 25.45 -5.31
C GLY A 480 12.92 26.00 -5.91
N PHE A 481 11.78 25.87 -5.20
CA PHE A 481 10.48 26.24 -5.77
C PHE A 481 10.16 27.74 -5.52
N HIS A 482 10.28 28.55 -6.54
CA HIS A 482 9.95 29.99 -6.52
C HIS A 482 9.07 30.33 -7.72
N ASP A 483 7.76 30.17 -7.58
CA ASP A 483 6.80 30.51 -8.63
C ASP A 483 6.00 31.78 -8.25
N LYS A 484 6.16 32.84 -9.06
CA LYS A 484 5.46 34.11 -8.86
C LYS A 484 3.96 33.98 -9.13
N ALA A 485 3.53 33.11 -10.04
CA ALA A 485 2.12 32.87 -10.37
C ALA A 485 1.33 32.29 -9.18
N VAL A 486 1.99 31.69 -8.20
CA VAL A 486 1.39 31.13 -6.98
C VAL A 486 1.30 32.17 -5.86
N ALA A 487 2.08 33.26 -5.93
CA ALA A 487 2.07 34.33 -4.92
C ALA A 487 0.84 35.27 -5.06
N GLU A 488 0.23 35.33 -6.22
CA GLU A 488 -0.89 36.26 -6.53
C GLU A 488 -2.27 35.78 -6.09
N VAL A 489 -2.40 34.59 -5.52
CA VAL A 489 -3.70 34.06 -5.01
C VAL A 489 -4.12 34.73 -3.69
N LYS A 490 -3.39 35.76 -3.22
CA LYS A 490 -3.71 36.52 -2.00
C LYS A 490 -4.49 37.80 -2.21
N SER A 491 -4.87 38.15 -3.44
CA SER A 491 -5.68 39.34 -3.70
C SER A 491 -7.08 39.00 -4.17
#